data_cf875fe5dc676176bff8213c20d62d43
#
_entry.id   cf875fe5dc676176bff8213c20d62d43
#
_cell.length_a   1.000
_cell.length_b   1.000
_cell.length_c   1.000
_cell.angle_alpha   90.00
_cell.angle_beta   90.00
_cell.angle_gamma   90.00
#
_symmetry.space_group_name_H-M   'P 1'
#
loop_
_entity.id
_entity.type
_entity.pdbx_description
1 polymer ?
#
loop_
_entity_poly.entity_id
_entity_poly.type
_entity_poly.pdbx_seq_one_letter_code
_entity_poly.pdbx_strand_id
1 'polypeptide(L)'
;MSKISYSQFAKWDKCPYTWKLDYVDKLNTFKGNIYTLFGTAIHETIQAYLVCYYERTIKEADDLPLVDIFQYRLKENFKISKAQHGDEFPVTKEEMISFYQDGVNIIDEFKKRKSNHFPKKNTELVGIEVKLNSELPRDMKFNGYMDVVLHNNKTGRVKIIDIKTATMGWNKYMKADKNKTNQLLLYKKFFSKERDIPIDKIEVEYLILKRKLYENMDYPQKRIQVFSPASGKPSINKVMTRLQEFIDECYDEDGNIIAHDYQKCEKFKKCRMCKDL
;
A
#
# COMPACT_ATOMS: atom_id res chain seq x y z
N MET A 1 -18.35 -15.79 -7.35
CA MET A 1 -16.87 -15.82 -7.36
C MET A 1 -16.35 -14.85 -6.30
N SER A 2 -15.81 -15.37 -5.23
CA SER A 2 -15.30 -14.60 -4.09
C SER A 2 -13.97 -13.94 -4.40
N LYS A 3 -13.76 -12.75 -3.82
CA LYS A 3 -12.56 -11.95 -4.06
C LYS A 3 -11.80 -11.77 -2.75
N ILE A 4 -10.52 -12.08 -2.76
CA ILE A 4 -9.60 -11.89 -1.66
C ILE A 4 -8.67 -10.73 -1.99
N SER A 5 -8.48 -9.80 -1.06
CA SER A 5 -7.46 -8.75 -1.15
C SER A 5 -6.33 -9.00 -0.14
N TYR A 6 -5.20 -8.34 -0.37
CA TYR A 6 -4.13 -8.34 0.63
C TYR A 6 -4.60 -7.83 1.99
N SER A 7 -5.45 -6.81 2.02
CA SER A 7 -5.97 -6.24 3.28
C SER A 7 -6.78 -7.25 4.09
N GLN A 8 -7.58 -8.08 3.42
CA GLN A 8 -8.30 -9.18 4.07
C GLN A 8 -7.33 -10.20 4.67
N PHE A 9 -6.41 -10.71 3.85
CA PHE A 9 -5.40 -11.67 4.27
C PHE A 9 -4.56 -11.15 5.44
N ALA A 10 -4.03 -9.91 5.34
CA ALA A 10 -3.22 -9.30 6.39
C ALA A 10 -4.00 -9.09 7.70
N LYS A 11 -5.30 -8.81 7.64
CA LYS A 11 -6.15 -8.70 8.81
C LYS A 11 -6.32 -10.05 9.51
N TRP A 12 -6.61 -11.11 8.75
CA TRP A 12 -6.69 -12.47 9.26
C TRP A 12 -5.34 -12.95 9.82
N ASP A 13 -4.25 -12.76 9.07
CA ASP A 13 -2.90 -13.16 9.50
C ASP A 13 -2.47 -12.50 10.81
N LYS A 14 -2.97 -11.31 11.08
CA LYS A 14 -2.76 -10.60 12.34
C LYS A 14 -3.68 -11.10 13.45
N CYS A 15 -4.94 -11.31 13.17
CA CYS A 15 -5.95 -11.79 14.12
C CYS A 15 -7.20 -12.28 13.36
N PRO A 16 -7.42 -13.61 13.27
CA PRO A 16 -8.59 -14.17 12.59
C PRO A 16 -9.91 -13.62 13.12
N TYR A 17 -10.00 -13.41 14.43
CA TYR A 17 -11.21 -12.84 15.04
C TYR A 17 -11.54 -11.42 14.53
N THR A 18 -10.53 -10.54 14.34
CA THR A 18 -10.80 -9.20 13.79
C THR A 18 -11.19 -9.25 12.31
N TRP A 19 -10.70 -10.25 11.57
CA TRP A 19 -11.16 -10.49 10.22
C TRP A 19 -12.62 -10.92 10.21
N LYS A 20 -13.03 -11.84 11.12
CA LYS A 20 -14.43 -12.27 11.30
C LYS A 20 -15.36 -11.06 11.51
N LEU A 21 -15.02 -10.16 12.42
CA LEU A 21 -15.84 -8.99 12.72
C LEU A 21 -16.13 -8.13 11.47
N ASP A 22 -15.13 -7.97 10.58
CA ASP A 22 -15.31 -7.13 9.40
C ASP A 22 -15.94 -7.87 8.21
N TYR A 23 -15.59 -9.14 8.00
CA TYR A 23 -15.96 -9.84 6.77
C TYR A 23 -17.09 -10.87 6.94
N VAL A 24 -17.28 -11.42 8.14
CA VAL A 24 -18.40 -12.31 8.48
C VAL A 24 -19.53 -11.48 9.10
N ASP A 25 -19.23 -10.80 10.20
CA ASP A 25 -20.23 -10.04 10.97
C ASP A 25 -20.53 -8.65 10.37
N LYS A 26 -19.70 -8.18 9.43
CA LYS A 26 -19.86 -6.90 8.68
C LYS A 26 -19.95 -5.65 9.57
N LEU A 27 -19.26 -5.66 10.71
CA LEU A 27 -19.28 -4.56 11.67
C LEU A 27 -18.54 -3.31 11.21
N ASN A 28 -17.73 -3.44 10.15
CA ASN A 28 -16.98 -2.35 9.50
C ASN A 28 -16.24 -1.44 10.50
N THR A 29 -15.30 -2.04 11.25
CA THR A 29 -14.65 -1.43 12.42
C THR A 29 -13.73 -0.25 12.10
N PHE A 30 -13.40 0.00 10.81
CA PHE A 30 -12.48 1.05 10.40
C PHE A 30 -13.19 2.21 9.69
N LYS A 31 -13.26 3.36 10.33
CA LYS A 31 -13.90 4.59 9.81
C LYS A 31 -12.95 5.51 9.02
N GLY A 32 -11.70 5.13 8.82
CA GLY A 32 -10.68 6.02 8.25
C GLY A 32 -10.15 7.03 9.29
N ASN A 33 -9.12 7.77 8.91
CA ASN A 33 -8.52 8.84 9.73
C ASN A 33 -7.67 9.75 8.85
N ILE A 34 -7.06 10.79 9.45
CA ILE A 34 -6.19 11.74 8.73
C ILE A 34 -5.03 11.04 7.99
N TYR A 35 -4.48 9.93 8.52
CA TYR A 35 -3.38 9.22 7.87
C TYR A 35 -3.82 8.54 6.56
N THR A 36 -5.04 8.00 6.51
CA THR A 36 -5.59 7.41 5.28
C THR A 36 -5.92 8.47 4.25
N LEU A 37 -6.54 9.58 4.64
CA LEU A 37 -6.82 10.71 3.76
C LEU A 37 -5.53 11.24 3.11
N PHE A 38 -4.54 11.49 3.95
CA PHE A 38 -3.25 11.99 3.52
C PHE A 38 -2.54 11.00 2.60
N GLY A 39 -2.51 9.72 2.98
CA GLY A 39 -1.90 8.66 2.19
C GLY A 39 -2.47 8.62 0.78
N THR A 40 -3.79 8.55 0.65
CA THR A 40 -4.47 8.55 -0.65
C THR A 40 -4.13 9.80 -1.47
N ALA A 41 -4.24 11.00 -0.87
CA ALA A 41 -3.98 12.25 -1.60
C ALA A 41 -2.52 12.36 -2.10
N ILE A 42 -1.53 11.93 -1.31
CA ILE A 42 -0.11 11.91 -1.72
C ILE A 42 0.13 10.87 -2.82
N HIS A 43 -0.44 9.66 -2.70
CA HIS A 43 -0.34 8.64 -3.74
C HIS A 43 -0.85 9.18 -5.08
N GLU A 44 -2.08 9.67 -5.13
CA GLU A 44 -2.69 10.22 -6.35
C GLU A 44 -1.87 11.36 -6.94
N THR A 45 -1.28 12.21 -6.10
CA THR A 45 -0.45 13.34 -6.54
C THR A 45 0.85 12.86 -7.19
N ILE A 46 1.54 11.92 -6.56
CA ILE A 46 2.79 11.36 -7.10
C ILE A 46 2.51 10.55 -8.37
N GLN A 47 1.42 9.80 -8.40
CA GLN A 47 1.01 9.02 -9.57
C GLN A 47 0.70 9.94 -10.76
N ALA A 48 0.00 11.07 -10.56
CA ALA A 48 -0.23 12.07 -11.60
C ALA A 48 1.08 12.65 -12.16
N TYR A 49 2.05 12.92 -11.26
CA TYR A 49 3.39 13.34 -11.69
C TYR A 49 4.07 12.28 -12.54
N LEU A 50 4.08 11.01 -12.09
CA LEU A 50 4.77 9.91 -12.77
C LEU A 50 4.18 9.62 -14.16
N VAL A 51 2.86 9.70 -14.32
CA VAL A 51 2.22 9.59 -15.64
C VAL A 51 2.78 10.67 -16.57
N CYS A 52 2.73 11.92 -16.16
CA CYS A 52 3.27 13.02 -16.99
C CYS A 52 4.78 12.85 -17.24
N TYR A 53 5.54 12.44 -16.21
CA TYR A 53 6.99 12.25 -16.28
C TYR A 53 7.41 11.20 -17.30
N TYR A 54 6.71 10.07 -17.39
CA TYR A 54 7.03 9.00 -18.32
C TYR A 54 6.40 9.15 -19.68
N GLU A 55 5.16 9.60 -19.76
CA GLU A 55 4.40 9.71 -21.01
C GLU A 55 4.68 11.01 -21.80
N ARG A 56 5.18 12.04 -21.10
CA ARG A 56 5.50 13.33 -21.70
C ARG A 56 6.96 13.71 -21.44
N THR A 57 7.22 14.99 -21.22
CA THR A 57 8.55 15.52 -20.93
C THR A 57 8.77 15.72 -19.42
N ILE A 58 10.04 15.71 -19.01
CA ILE A 58 10.41 16.05 -17.62
C ILE A 58 9.95 17.46 -17.28
N LYS A 59 10.06 18.40 -18.24
CA LYS A 59 9.66 19.78 -18.06
C LYS A 59 8.16 19.88 -17.78
N GLU A 60 7.31 19.27 -18.62
CA GLU A 60 5.86 19.26 -18.39
C GLU A 60 5.48 18.67 -17.04
N ALA A 61 6.15 17.58 -16.62
CA ALA A 61 5.92 17.00 -15.30
C ALA A 61 6.36 17.93 -14.16
N ASP A 62 7.50 18.62 -14.31
CA ASP A 62 7.99 19.59 -13.34
C ASP A 62 7.13 20.85 -13.25
N ASP A 63 6.47 21.23 -14.34
CA ASP A 63 5.55 22.38 -14.42
C ASP A 63 4.15 22.05 -13.84
N LEU A 64 3.84 20.78 -13.51
CA LEU A 64 2.58 20.43 -12.86
C LEU A 64 2.42 21.14 -11.51
N PRO A 65 1.25 21.74 -11.22
CA PRO A 65 0.95 22.39 -9.94
C PRO A 65 0.65 21.34 -8.86
N LEU A 66 1.67 20.53 -8.50
CA LEU A 66 1.48 19.36 -7.63
C LEU A 66 0.94 19.72 -6.24
N VAL A 67 1.28 20.89 -5.71
CA VAL A 67 0.76 21.34 -4.43
C VAL A 67 -0.74 21.62 -4.50
N ASP A 68 -1.21 22.21 -5.59
CA ASP A 68 -2.64 22.46 -5.80
C ASP A 68 -3.41 21.15 -6.04
N ILE A 69 -2.83 20.24 -6.82
CA ILE A 69 -3.37 18.88 -7.02
C ILE A 69 -3.50 18.16 -5.68
N PHE A 70 -2.45 18.18 -4.87
CA PHE A 70 -2.47 17.56 -3.53
C PHE A 70 -3.52 18.20 -2.62
N GLN A 71 -3.59 19.54 -2.58
CA GLN A 71 -4.59 20.26 -1.79
C GLN A 71 -6.01 19.89 -2.20
N TYR A 72 -6.26 19.84 -3.50
CA TYR A 72 -7.56 19.43 -4.04
C TYR A 72 -7.91 18.00 -3.61
N ARG A 73 -7.01 17.03 -3.83
CA ARG A 73 -7.22 15.62 -3.44
C ARG A 73 -7.45 15.46 -1.94
N LEU A 74 -6.66 16.13 -1.12
CA LEU A 74 -6.81 16.06 0.33
C LEU A 74 -8.18 16.59 0.79
N LYS A 75 -8.65 17.70 0.21
CA LYS A 75 -9.98 18.27 0.49
C LYS A 75 -11.11 17.37 0.02
N GLU A 76 -11.01 16.81 -1.19
CA GLU A 76 -12.06 15.93 -1.73
C GLU A 76 -12.16 14.63 -0.92
N ASN A 77 -11.05 14.00 -0.60
CA ASN A 77 -11.03 12.80 0.24
C ASN A 77 -11.63 13.07 1.64
N PHE A 78 -11.36 14.25 2.21
CA PHE A 78 -11.99 14.67 3.48
C PHE A 78 -13.51 14.83 3.32
N LYS A 79 -14.01 15.51 2.28
CA LYS A 79 -15.44 15.69 2.03
C LYS A 79 -16.16 14.34 1.88
N ILE A 80 -15.57 13.42 1.09
CA ILE A 80 -16.13 12.08 0.88
C ILE A 80 -16.22 11.33 2.21
N SER A 81 -15.12 11.30 2.98
CA SER A 81 -15.08 10.59 4.27
C SER A 81 -16.04 11.22 5.29
N LYS A 82 -16.15 12.55 5.32
CA LYS A 82 -17.11 13.24 6.19
C LYS A 82 -18.56 12.97 5.77
N ALA A 83 -18.85 12.89 4.49
CA ALA A 83 -20.18 12.53 3.99
C ALA A 83 -20.57 11.09 4.37
N GLN A 84 -19.59 10.17 4.41
CA GLN A 84 -19.83 8.75 4.79
C GLN A 84 -19.99 8.53 6.29
N HIS A 85 -19.29 9.31 7.13
CA HIS A 85 -19.19 9.07 8.57
C HIS A 85 -19.75 10.20 9.44
N GLY A 86 -20.24 11.28 8.84
CA GLY A 86 -20.84 12.41 9.56
C GLY A 86 -19.87 13.09 10.53
N ASP A 87 -20.41 13.53 11.68
CA ASP A 87 -19.61 14.19 12.73
C ASP A 87 -18.70 13.23 13.52
N GLU A 88 -18.87 11.93 13.34
CA GLU A 88 -18.01 10.91 13.95
C GLU A 88 -16.64 10.74 13.21
N PHE A 89 -16.45 11.44 12.09
CA PHE A 89 -15.17 11.36 11.38
C PHE A 89 -14.07 12.11 12.16
N PRO A 90 -13.05 11.41 12.67
CA PRO A 90 -12.14 11.94 13.70
C PRO A 90 -10.98 12.74 13.07
N VAL A 91 -11.27 13.81 12.33
CA VAL A 91 -10.24 14.64 11.68
C VAL A 91 -10.55 16.12 11.95
N THR A 92 -9.60 16.81 12.57
CA THR A 92 -9.69 18.24 12.90
C THR A 92 -9.11 19.13 11.79
N LYS A 93 -9.44 20.42 11.85
CA LYS A 93 -8.88 21.42 10.93
C LYS A 93 -7.39 21.59 11.14
N GLU A 94 -6.93 21.57 12.37
CA GLU A 94 -5.52 21.70 12.77
C GLU A 94 -4.70 20.52 12.22
N GLU A 95 -5.24 19.30 12.32
CA GLU A 95 -4.61 18.12 11.69
C GLU A 95 -4.52 18.28 10.17
N MET A 96 -5.60 18.72 9.52
CA MET A 96 -5.59 18.96 8.07
C MET A 96 -4.51 19.96 7.66
N ILE A 97 -4.33 21.05 8.39
CA ILE A 97 -3.29 22.06 8.13
C ILE A 97 -1.90 21.45 8.31
N SER A 98 -1.68 20.74 9.42
CA SER A 98 -0.36 20.10 9.70
C SER A 98 0.00 19.06 8.63
N PHE A 99 -0.95 18.22 8.22
CA PHE A 99 -0.72 17.22 7.20
C PHE A 99 -0.56 17.81 5.79
N TYR A 100 -1.27 18.90 5.49
CA TYR A 100 -1.04 19.66 4.26
C TYR A 100 0.39 20.15 4.15
N GLN A 101 0.92 20.77 5.22
CA GLN A 101 2.32 21.23 5.23
C GLN A 101 3.32 20.07 5.09
N ASP A 102 3.06 18.94 5.73
CA ASP A 102 3.86 17.73 5.56
C ASP A 102 3.87 17.25 4.10
N GLY A 103 2.72 17.32 3.42
CA GLY A 103 2.58 16.94 2.01
C GLY A 103 3.36 17.85 1.07
N VAL A 104 3.31 19.17 1.29
CA VAL A 104 4.12 20.16 0.53
C VAL A 104 5.60 19.79 0.65
N ASN A 105 6.10 19.55 1.84
CA ASN A 105 7.50 19.18 2.08
C ASN A 105 7.89 17.85 1.41
N ILE A 106 6.98 16.87 1.33
CA ILE A 106 7.21 15.59 0.63
C ILE A 106 7.27 15.82 -0.88
N ILE A 107 6.35 16.61 -1.45
CA ILE A 107 6.30 16.91 -2.88
C ILE A 107 7.58 17.63 -3.33
N ASP A 108 8.05 18.59 -2.56
CA ASP A 108 9.30 19.32 -2.85
C ASP A 108 10.50 18.38 -2.87
N GLU A 109 10.63 17.51 -1.87
CA GLU A 109 11.72 16.53 -1.81
C GLU A 109 11.61 15.49 -2.93
N PHE A 110 10.39 15.05 -3.26
CA PHE A 110 10.13 14.13 -4.36
C PHE A 110 10.58 14.72 -5.70
N LYS A 111 10.18 15.94 -6.02
CA LYS A 111 10.61 16.64 -7.25
C LYS A 111 12.12 16.73 -7.37
N LYS A 112 12.83 17.03 -6.27
CA LYS A 112 14.30 17.13 -6.25
C LYS A 112 14.99 15.77 -6.47
N ARG A 113 14.40 14.67 -6.01
CA ARG A 113 15.04 13.35 -5.99
C ARG A 113 14.40 12.31 -6.89
N LYS A 114 13.42 12.67 -7.69
CA LYS A 114 12.65 11.76 -8.57
C LYS A 114 13.53 10.83 -9.40
N SER A 115 14.60 11.37 -10.03
CA SER A 115 15.50 10.59 -10.89
C SER A 115 16.28 9.49 -10.16
N ASN A 116 16.43 9.61 -8.83
CA ASN A 116 17.08 8.57 -8.01
C ASN A 116 16.19 7.33 -7.83
N HIS A 117 14.89 7.51 -7.92
CA HIS A 117 13.90 6.46 -7.67
C HIS A 117 13.17 6.03 -8.95
N PHE A 118 13.04 6.96 -9.89
CA PHE A 118 12.32 6.80 -11.14
C PHE A 118 13.21 7.19 -12.34
N PRO A 119 14.18 6.33 -12.73
CA PRO A 119 15.04 6.61 -13.86
C PRO A 119 14.23 6.61 -15.16
N LYS A 120 14.37 7.67 -15.98
CA LYS A 120 13.66 7.74 -17.27
C LYS A 120 14.39 6.97 -18.39
N LYS A 121 15.72 6.91 -18.33
CA LYS A 121 16.52 6.23 -19.35
C LYS A 121 16.26 4.72 -19.34
N ASN A 122 15.91 4.16 -20.48
CA ASN A 122 15.59 2.74 -20.67
C ASN A 122 14.47 2.22 -19.74
N THR A 123 13.61 3.09 -19.25
CA THR A 123 12.53 2.71 -18.35
C THR A 123 11.22 3.32 -18.87
N GLU A 124 10.19 2.52 -18.92
CA GLU A 124 8.83 2.93 -19.25
C GLU A 124 7.88 2.66 -18.08
N LEU A 125 6.82 3.42 -18.01
CA LEU A 125 5.72 3.20 -17.08
C LEU A 125 4.77 2.17 -17.68
N VAL A 126 4.71 0.98 -17.07
CA VAL A 126 3.72 -0.04 -17.45
C VAL A 126 2.33 0.41 -17.00
N GLY A 127 2.25 1.09 -15.86
CA GLY A 127 1.03 1.71 -15.38
C GLY A 127 1.10 2.12 -13.91
N ILE A 128 0.08 2.87 -13.51
CA ILE A 128 -0.25 3.17 -12.12
C ILE A 128 -1.54 2.45 -11.75
N GLU A 129 -1.74 2.13 -10.46
CA GLU A 129 -2.89 1.35 -9.99
C GLU A 129 -3.12 0.10 -10.86
N VAL A 130 -2.03 -0.59 -11.21
CA VAL A 130 -2.11 -1.77 -12.09
C VAL A 130 -2.83 -2.89 -11.37
N LYS A 131 -3.99 -3.25 -11.90
CA LYS A 131 -4.87 -4.26 -11.30
C LYS A 131 -4.28 -5.66 -11.43
N LEU A 132 -4.29 -6.40 -10.34
CA LEU A 132 -4.13 -7.84 -10.26
C LEU A 132 -5.50 -8.51 -10.09
N ASN A 133 -5.71 -9.62 -10.79
CA ASN A 133 -6.94 -10.42 -10.71
C ASN A 133 -6.61 -11.89 -10.94
N SER A 134 -5.77 -12.45 -10.08
CA SER A 134 -5.24 -13.82 -10.24
C SER A 134 -6.17 -14.87 -9.67
N GLU A 135 -6.26 -15.98 -10.38
CA GLU A 135 -7.03 -17.14 -9.94
C GLU A 135 -6.40 -17.80 -8.71
N LEU A 136 -7.26 -18.13 -7.75
CA LEU A 136 -7.02 -18.90 -6.55
C LEU A 136 -7.81 -20.20 -6.58
N PRO A 137 -7.52 -21.16 -5.68
CA PRO A 137 -8.38 -22.34 -5.47
C PRO A 137 -9.83 -21.95 -5.16
N ARG A 138 -10.76 -22.91 -5.32
CA ARG A 138 -12.19 -22.77 -4.96
C ARG A 138 -12.91 -21.67 -5.76
N ASP A 139 -12.56 -21.53 -7.02
CA ASP A 139 -13.12 -20.51 -7.94
C ASP A 139 -13.06 -19.06 -7.38
N MET A 140 -12.03 -18.78 -6.59
CA MET A 140 -11.81 -17.44 -6.02
C MET A 140 -10.77 -16.63 -6.81
N LYS A 141 -10.69 -15.34 -6.56
CA LYS A 141 -9.71 -14.44 -7.18
C LYS A 141 -8.97 -13.60 -6.15
N PHE A 142 -7.65 -13.49 -6.30
CA PHE A 142 -6.85 -12.50 -5.60
C PHE A 142 -6.91 -11.18 -6.34
N ASN A 143 -7.41 -10.15 -5.69
CA ASN A 143 -7.46 -8.80 -6.22
C ASN A 143 -6.48 -7.89 -5.49
N GLY A 144 -5.79 -7.06 -6.25
CA GLY A 144 -4.90 -6.04 -5.73
C GLY A 144 -4.67 -4.94 -6.75
N TYR A 145 -4.08 -3.87 -6.29
CA TYR A 145 -3.65 -2.77 -7.14
C TYR A 145 -2.19 -2.45 -6.79
N MET A 146 -1.35 -2.38 -7.80
CA MET A 146 0.06 -2.02 -7.67
C MET A 146 0.21 -0.54 -7.99
N ASP A 147 0.69 0.24 -7.03
CA ASP A 147 0.73 1.71 -7.14
C ASP A 147 1.48 2.18 -8.38
N VAL A 148 2.66 1.58 -8.65
CA VAL A 148 3.49 1.89 -9.82
C VAL A 148 4.18 0.63 -10.33
N VAL A 149 4.10 0.38 -11.62
CA VAL A 149 4.84 -0.69 -12.30
C VAL A 149 5.71 -0.11 -13.40
N LEU A 150 7.00 -0.36 -13.34
CA LEU A 150 8.01 0.07 -14.31
C LEU A 150 8.61 -1.11 -15.02
N HIS A 151 8.94 -0.94 -16.31
CA HIS A 151 9.70 -1.90 -17.10
C HIS A 151 11.01 -1.29 -17.59
N ASN A 152 12.09 -2.02 -17.44
CA ASN A 152 13.39 -1.61 -17.98
C ASN A 152 13.63 -2.32 -19.32
N ASN A 153 13.55 -1.57 -20.41
CA ASN A 153 13.64 -2.07 -21.79
C ASN A 153 15.02 -2.67 -22.13
N LYS A 154 16.07 -2.28 -21.40
CA LYS A 154 17.42 -2.80 -21.64
C LYS A 154 17.64 -4.16 -20.99
N THR A 155 17.09 -4.38 -19.79
CA THR A 155 17.32 -5.59 -18.99
C THR A 155 16.13 -6.55 -19.00
N GLY A 156 14.97 -6.12 -19.49
CA GLY A 156 13.72 -6.86 -19.43
C GLY A 156 13.19 -7.04 -17.99
N ARG A 157 13.70 -6.25 -17.01
CA ARG A 157 13.26 -6.32 -15.62
C ARG A 157 12.05 -5.46 -15.39
N VAL A 158 11.15 -5.95 -14.58
CA VAL A 158 9.99 -5.19 -14.08
C VAL A 158 10.24 -4.82 -12.63
N LYS A 159 9.90 -3.59 -12.25
CA LYS A 159 9.90 -3.14 -10.86
C LYS A 159 8.48 -2.77 -10.43
N ILE A 160 8.00 -3.41 -9.38
CA ILE A 160 6.73 -3.07 -8.71
C ILE A 160 7.08 -2.21 -7.50
N ILE A 161 6.54 -1.01 -7.45
CA ILE A 161 6.76 -0.05 -6.37
C ILE A 161 5.43 0.18 -5.66
N ASP A 162 5.45 0.06 -4.34
CA ASP A 162 4.32 0.38 -3.48
C ASP A 162 4.70 1.61 -2.64
N ILE A 163 3.92 2.67 -2.76
CA ILE A 163 4.15 3.93 -2.09
C ILE A 163 3.50 3.87 -0.70
N LYS A 164 4.27 4.17 0.34
CA LYS A 164 3.74 4.24 1.71
C LYS A 164 4.06 5.57 2.35
N THR A 165 3.13 6.08 3.13
CA THR A 165 3.39 7.22 4.01
C THR A 165 3.67 6.74 5.43
N ALA A 166 4.60 7.40 6.11
CA ALA A 166 4.92 7.11 7.50
C ALA A 166 5.33 8.39 8.23
N THR A 167 5.12 8.47 9.53
CA THR A 167 5.53 9.65 10.30
C THR A 167 7.05 9.84 10.23
N MET A 168 7.84 8.86 10.64
CA MET A 168 9.32 8.93 10.70
C MET A 168 10.02 7.93 9.78
N GLY A 169 9.27 7.19 8.94
CA GLY A 169 9.78 6.09 8.13
C GLY A 169 9.72 4.73 8.83
N TRP A 170 10.27 3.70 8.18
CA TRP A 170 10.25 2.33 8.71
C TRP A 170 11.56 1.98 9.42
N ASN A 171 11.47 1.63 10.68
CA ASN A 171 12.57 1.08 11.46
C ASN A 171 12.77 -0.43 11.19
N LYS A 172 13.77 -1.04 11.84
CA LYS A 172 14.09 -2.46 11.67
C LYS A 172 12.91 -3.41 11.99
N TYR A 173 12.10 -3.08 12.96
CA TYR A 173 10.95 -3.90 13.35
C TYR A 173 9.82 -3.81 12.32
N MET A 174 9.54 -2.62 11.81
CA MET A 174 8.55 -2.43 10.73
C MET A 174 8.97 -3.12 9.44
N LYS A 175 10.26 -3.11 9.11
CA LYS A 175 10.82 -3.81 7.94
C LYS A 175 10.79 -5.33 8.09
N ALA A 176 10.86 -5.84 9.31
CA ALA A 176 10.76 -7.27 9.61
C ALA A 176 9.31 -7.77 9.72
N ASP A 177 8.35 -6.87 9.87
CA ASP A 177 6.93 -7.19 10.02
C ASP A 177 6.35 -7.77 8.71
N LYS A 178 5.98 -9.05 8.76
CA LYS A 178 5.43 -9.78 7.61
C LYS A 178 4.10 -9.20 7.16
N ASN A 179 3.27 -8.70 8.08
CA ASN A 179 2.02 -8.01 7.76
C ASN A 179 2.22 -6.69 7.01
N LYS A 180 3.45 -6.20 6.89
CA LYS A 180 3.80 -5.06 6.03
C LYS A 180 4.47 -5.48 4.73
N THR A 181 5.27 -6.54 4.78
CA THR A 181 6.15 -6.91 3.65
C THR A 181 5.54 -7.93 2.69
N ASN A 182 4.58 -8.75 3.14
CA ASN A 182 3.98 -9.81 2.34
C ASN A 182 3.16 -9.29 1.14
N GLN A 183 2.66 -8.05 1.18
CA GLN A 183 1.91 -7.45 0.08
C GLN A 183 2.66 -7.55 -1.24
N LEU A 184 3.89 -7.04 -1.26
CA LEU A 184 4.72 -7.02 -2.47
C LEU A 184 5.17 -8.43 -2.91
N LEU A 185 5.27 -9.38 -1.98
CA LEU A 185 5.60 -10.76 -2.32
C LEU A 185 4.45 -11.44 -3.08
N LEU A 186 3.21 -11.23 -2.62
CA LEU A 186 2.01 -11.71 -3.32
C LEU A 186 1.85 -11.01 -4.67
N TYR A 187 2.03 -9.70 -4.73
CA TYR A 187 1.98 -8.95 -5.98
C TYR A 187 3.01 -9.47 -6.99
N LYS A 188 4.25 -9.68 -6.56
CA LYS A 188 5.30 -10.27 -7.40
C LYS A 188 4.91 -11.65 -7.92
N LYS A 189 4.39 -12.53 -7.06
CA LYS A 189 3.99 -13.89 -7.42
C LYS A 189 2.86 -13.89 -8.44
N PHE A 190 1.80 -13.13 -8.17
CA PHE A 190 0.63 -13.11 -9.03
C PHE A 190 0.88 -12.36 -10.34
N PHE A 191 1.62 -11.25 -10.31
CA PHE A 191 1.99 -10.53 -11.51
C PHE A 191 2.87 -11.38 -12.45
N SER A 192 3.83 -12.13 -11.89
CA SER A 192 4.64 -13.10 -12.63
C SER A 192 3.75 -14.13 -13.37
N LYS A 193 2.71 -14.65 -12.67
CA LYS A 193 1.78 -15.63 -13.25
C LYS A 193 0.89 -14.99 -14.33
N GLU A 194 0.32 -13.81 -14.09
CA GLU A 194 -0.62 -13.14 -15.01
C GLU A 194 0.04 -12.64 -16.29
N ARG A 195 1.32 -12.24 -16.20
CA ARG A 195 2.05 -11.65 -17.33
C ARG A 195 3.07 -12.58 -17.98
N ASP A 196 3.15 -13.81 -17.50
CA ASP A 196 4.14 -14.80 -17.94
C ASP A 196 5.59 -14.27 -17.90
N ILE A 197 5.89 -13.48 -16.85
CA ILE A 197 7.22 -12.91 -16.65
C ILE A 197 7.97 -13.76 -15.62
N PRO A 198 9.21 -14.22 -15.91
CA PRO A 198 10.02 -14.95 -14.94
C PRO A 198 10.14 -14.18 -13.62
N ILE A 199 9.89 -14.85 -12.50
CA ILE A 199 9.78 -14.22 -11.19
C ILE A 199 11.08 -13.54 -10.72
N ASP A 200 12.22 -14.01 -11.20
CA ASP A 200 13.55 -13.43 -10.95
C ASP A 200 13.79 -12.13 -11.75
N LYS A 201 12.97 -11.86 -12.77
CA LYS A 201 12.96 -10.59 -13.51
C LYS A 201 12.13 -9.52 -12.86
N ILE A 202 11.36 -9.85 -11.79
CA ILE A 202 10.51 -8.90 -11.09
C ILE A 202 11.19 -8.46 -9.79
N GLU A 203 11.41 -7.17 -9.65
CA GLU A 203 11.87 -6.50 -8.43
C GLU A 203 10.69 -5.87 -7.69
N VAL A 204 10.76 -5.80 -6.37
CA VAL A 204 9.73 -5.18 -5.53
C VAL A 204 10.33 -4.21 -4.54
N GLU A 205 9.68 -3.07 -4.35
CA GLU A 205 10.23 -1.98 -3.55
C GLU A 205 9.12 -1.17 -2.88
N TYR A 206 9.31 -0.84 -1.61
CA TYR A 206 8.52 0.17 -0.92
C TYR A 206 9.20 1.53 -1.04
N LEU A 207 8.46 2.53 -1.51
CA LEU A 207 8.83 3.93 -1.48
C LEU A 207 8.15 4.59 -0.27
N ILE A 208 8.89 4.80 0.80
CA ILE A 208 8.35 5.27 2.07
C ILE A 208 8.59 6.77 2.21
N LEU A 209 7.50 7.53 2.21
CA LEU A 209 7.47 8.98 2.29
C LEU A 209 7.30 9.40 3.76
N LYS A 210 8.30 10.06 4.31
CA LYS A 210 8.31 10.50 5.72
C LYS A 210 7.66 11.86 5.85
N ARG A 211 6.62 11.95 6.67
CA ARG A 211 5.97 13.23 6.99
C ARG A 211 6.86 14.12 7.84
N LYS A 212 7.49 13.54 8.86
CA LYS A 212 8.37 14.25 9.79
C LYS A 212 9.80 13.77 9.64
N LEU A 213 10.73 14.63 10.00
CA LEU A 213 12.15 14.33 10.20
C LEU A 213 12.48 14.52 11.67
N TYR A 214 13.57 13.94 12.13
CA TYR A 214 14.04 14.18 13.50
C TYR A 214 14.48 15.64 13.64
N GLU A 215 14.12 16.27 14.74
CA GLU A 215 14.59 17.60 15.08
C GLU A 215 16.03 17.55 15.63
N ASN A 216 16.77 18.64 15.46
CA ASN A 216 18.12 18.83 16.04
C ASN A 216 19.15 17.77 15.65
N MET A 217 19.13 17.33 14.38
CA MET A 217 20.14 16.40 13.85
C MET A 217 21.20 17.14 13.03
N ASP A 218 22.48 16.86 13.34
CA ASP A 218 23.64 17.51 12.69
C ASP A 218 23.93 16.97 11.27
N TYR A 219 23.10 16.05 10.76
CA TYR A 219 23.26 15.46 9.44
C TYR A 219 22.00 15.61 8.57
N PRO A 220 22.17 15.70 7.24
CA PRO A 220 21.06 15.81 6.32
C PRO A 220 20.19 14.55 6.35
N GLN A 221 18.88 14.72 6.58
CA GLN A 221 17.93 13.63 6.60
C GLN A 221 17.22 13.53 5.26
N LYS A 222 16.85 12.29 4.88
CA LYS A 222 16.10 11.99 3.66
C LYS A 222 14.62 11.77 4.00
N ARG A 223 13.71 12.49 3.33
CA ARG A 223 12.26 12.25 3.44
C ARG A 223 11.80 11.00 2.70
N ILE A 224 12.56 10.56 1.71
CA ILE A 224 12.27 9.36 0.96
C ILE A 224 13.17 8.22 1.45
N GLN A 225 12.55 7.14 1.88
CA GLN A 225 13.22 5.91 2.27
C GLN A 225 12.80 4.79 1.33
N VAL A 226 13.77 4.04 0.84
CA VAL A 226 13.53 2.87 0.01
C VAL A 226 13.75 1.61 0.83
N PHE A 227 12.91 0.62 0.62
CA PHE A 227 13.04 -0.69 1.22
C PHE A 227 12.58 -1.79 0.28
N SER A 228 13.48 -2.72 -0.06
CA SER A 228 13.16 -3.91 -0.84
C SER A 228 13.13 -5.12 0.11
N PRO A 229 11.95 -5.74 0.33
CA PRO A 229 11.86 -6.93 1.16
C PRO A 229 12.52 -8.12 0.49
N ALA A 230 13.02 -9.08 1.28
CA ALA A 230 13.50 -10.35 0.76
C ALA A 230 12.36 -11.06 0.01
N SER A 231 12.46 -11.14 -1.31
CA SER A 231 11.43 -11.64 -2.23
C SER A 231 11.90 -12.82 -3.09
N GLY A 232 12.84 -13.62 -2.58
CA GLY A 232 13.26 -14.90 -3.18
C GLY A 232 12.24 -16.02 -2.98
N LYS A 233 12.44 -17.16 -3.65
CA LYS A 233 11.54 -18.33 -3.58
C LYS A 233 11.14 -18.72 -2.15
N PRO A 234 12.04 -18.80 -1.15
CA PRO A 234 11.65 -19.18 0.22
C PRO A 234 10.64 -18.21 0.85
N SER A 235 10.83 -16.90 0.67
CA SER A 235 9.91 -15.88 1.21
C SER A 235 8.55 -15.93 0.53
N ILE A 236 8.54 -16.11 -0.78
CA ILE A 236 7.31 -16.24 -1.57
C ILE A 236 6.55 -17.50 -1.18
N ASN A 237 7.24 -18.65 -1.05
CA ASN A 237 6.59 -19.89 -0.65
C ASN A 237 5.95 -19.75 0.74
N LYS A 238 6.63 -19.12 1.71
CA LYS A 238 6.06 -18.89 3.04
C LYS A 238 4.77 -18.07 2.99
N VAL A 239 4.73 -16.99 2.23
CA VAL A 239 3.50 -16.19 2.14
C VAL A 239 2.39 -16.90 1.38
N MET A 240 2.73 -17.71 0.37
CA MET A 240 1.76 -18.53 -0.36
C MET A 240 1.16 -19.63 0.52
N THR A 241 1.99 -20.32 1.32
CA THR A 241 1.49 -21.28 2.32
C THR A 241 0.53 -20.58 3.31
N ARG A 242 0.92 -19.41 3.82
CA ARG A 242 0.08 -18.66 4.75
C ARG A 242 -1.23 -18.16 4.11
N LEU A 243 -1.20 -17.80 2.82
CA LEU A 243 -2.41 -17.46 2.07
C LEU A 243 -3.32 -18.69 1.88
N GLN A 244 -2.73 -19.87 1.66
CA GLN A 244 -3.50 -21.12 1.57
C GLN A 244 -4.17 -21.44 2.91
N GLU A 245 -3.47 -21.33 4.04
CA GLU A 245 -4.05 -21.49 5.38
C GLU A 245 -5.24 -20.53 5.61
N PHE A 246 -5.13 -19.29 5.16
CA PHE A 246 -6.25 -18.33 5.19
C PHE A 246 -7.45 -18.81 4.39
N ILE A 247 -7.21 -19.33 3.17
CA ILE A 247 -8.27 -19.85 2.30
C ILE A 247 -8.92 -21.06 2.96
N ASP A 248 -8.13 -21.98 3.50
CA ASP A 248 -8.62 -23.23 4.08
C ASP A 248 -9.42 -23.02 5.37
N GLU A 249 -9.05 -22.02 6.18
CA GLU A 249 -9.78 -21.69 7.41
C GLU A 249 -11.06 -20.88 7.13
N CYS A 250 -11.01 -19.98 6.14
CA CYS A 250 -12.07 -18.96 5.98
C CYS A 250 -13.09 -19.25 4.88
N TYR A 251 -12.82 -20.19 3.99
CA TYR A 251 -13.68 -20.45 2.82
C TYR A 251 -13.95 -21.94 2.61
N ASP A 252 -15.18 -22.30 2.23
CA ASP A 252 -15.56 -23.65 1.83
C ASP A 252 -15.09 -23.99 0.39
N GLU A 253 -15.39 -25.19 -0.07
CA GLU A 253 -15.01 -25.67 -1.41
C GLU A 253 -15.63 -24.84 -2.55
N ASP A 254 -16.76 -24.19 -2.30
CA ASP A 254 -17.44 -23.31 -3.26
C ASP A 254 -16.97 -21.84 -3.16
N GLY A 255 -15.98 -21.56 -2.30
CA GLY A 255 -15.43 -20.21 -2.07
C GLY A 255 -16.35 -19.29 -1.26
N ASN A 256 -17.30 -19.83 -0.50
CA ASN A 256 -18.11 -19.06 0.43
C ASN A 256 -17.40 -18.94 1.79
N ILE A 257 -17.66 -17.86 2.51
CA ILE A 257 -17.11 -17.66 3.85
C ILE A 257 -17.69 -18.67 4.84
N ILE A 258 -16.83 -19.36 5.58
CA ILE A 258 -17.22 -20.27 6.66
C ILE A 258 -17.46 -19.46 7.93
N ALA A 259 -18.64 -19.62 8.54
CA ALA A 259 -18.95 -19.06 9.85
C ALA A 259 -18.58 -20.08 10.94
N HIS A 260 -17.52 -19.77 11.71
CA HIS A 260 -17.09 -20.57 12.88
C HIS A 260 -16.47 -19.66 13.94
N ASP A 261 -16.02 -20.23 15.07
CA ASP A 261 -15.35 -19.51 16.13
C ASP A 261 -13.89 -19.26 15.78
N TYR A 262 -13.61 -18.08 15.19
CA TYR A 262 -12.27 -17.64 14.84
C TYR A 262 -11.46 -17.30 16.10
N GLN A 263 -10.22 -17.76 16.16
CA GLN A 263 -9.36 -17.54 17.30
C GLN A 263 -9.00 -16.05 17.47
N LYS A 264 -9.05 -15.61 18.73
CA LYS A 264 -8.52 -14.30 19.12
C LYS A 264 -7.00 -14.39 19.19
N CYS A 265 -6.30 -13.37 18.70
CA CYS A 265 -4.84 -13.36 18.77
C CYS A 265 -4.36 -13.41 20.24
N GLU A 266 -3.16 -13.95 20.49
CA GLU A 266 -2.55 -14.04 21.84
C GLU A 266 -2.47 -12.69 22.57
N LYS A 267 -2.43 -11.58 21.81
CA LYS A 267 -2.42 -10.21 22.32
C LYS A 267 -3.80 -9.59 22.45
N PHE A 268 -4.87 -10.40 22.49
CA PHE A 268 -6.25 -9.94 22.48
C PHE A 268 -6.51 -8.81 23.50
N LYS A 269 -6.08 -8.97 24.76
CA LYS A 269 -6.23 -7.94 25.81
C LYS A 269 -5.48 -6.63 25.54
N LYS A 270 -4.49 -6.63 24.63
CA LYS A 270 -3.70 -5.46 24.20
C LYS A 270 -4.00 -5.05 22.77
N CYS A 271 -4.81 -5.83 22.07
CA CYS A 271 -5.20 -5.53 20.69
C CYS A 271 -6.24 -4.42 20.73
N ARG A 272 -5.91 -3.24 20.19
CA ARG A 272 -6.85 -2.10 20.12
C ARG A 272 -8.16 -2.45 19.43
N MET A 273 -8.15 -3.40 18.48
CA MET A 273 -9.33 -3.81 17.72
C MET A 273 -10.23 -4.80 18.48
N CYS A 274 -9.71 -5.45 19.52
CA CYS A 274 -10.42 -6.47 20.28
C CYS A 274 -10.66 -6.06 21.76
N LYS A 275 -10.13 -4.91 22.17
CA LYS A 275 -10.14 -4.48 23.58
C LYS A 275 -11.51 -3.98 24.01
N ASP A 276 -12.27 -3.45 23.08
CA ASP A 276 -13.57 -2.78 23.31
C ASP A 276 -14.75 -3.69 22.90
N LEU A 277 -14.47 -4.99 22.66
CA LEU A 277 -15.43 -6.06 22.33
C LEU A 277 -15.34 -7.17 23.37
#